data_8353284ef383864f14c9ef1107601640
#
_entry.id   8353284ef383864f14c9ef1107601640
#
_cell.length_a   1.000
_cell.length_b   1.000
_cell.length_c   1.000
_cell.angle_alpha   90.00
_cell.angle_beta   90.00
_cell.angle_gamma   90.00
#
_symmetry.space_group_name_H-M   'P 1'
#
loop_
_entity.id
_entity.type
_entity.pdbx_description
1 polymer ?
#
loop_
_entity_poly.entity_id
_entity_poly.type
_entity_poly.pdbx_seq_one_letter_code
_entity_poly.pdbx_strand_id
1 'polypeptide(L)'
;MFEIELFKQKLDDVNTRLNELSVALDLEHLKEQLIEYQEDMASAGFWDEMERATRITAECHRVEAKINNFKNLQARAEDIEVMMELAEDEGDDSMADDIRTEFDSLLEELDALRLTTLLTGEWDGCNCILSLHAGAGGTEAQDWTSMLYRMYTRYAARMGFSVKEVDLLDGDEAGIKSVTFEVTGDYAYGYLKCERGVHRLVRISPFDANARRQTSFASMDVSPIIEDDSEIEIRTEDLRIDTYRASGAGGQHVNRTDSAVRITHLPTGIVVQCQNERSQVQNKEMCFRWLRARLAELKEQQRQEQMGEIKGEMKKIEWGSQIRSYVFQPYKLVKDLRTGYEVGDVDGVMDGKIEGFVTAYLQSL
;
A
#
# COMPACT_ATOMS: atom_id res chain seq x y z
N MET A 1 -2.84 -1.06 -47.23
CA MET A 1 -3.77 0.09 -46.97
C MET A 1 -3.99 0.13 -45.49
N PHE A 2 -3.51 1.17 -44.85
CA PHE A 2 -3.67 1.38 -43.39
C PHE A 2 -5.15 1.53 -43.07
N GLU A 3 -5.65 0.78 -42.07
CA GLU A 3 -7.06 0.80 -41.69
C GLU A 3 -7.39 2.04 -40.84
N ILE A 4 -7.21 3.24 -41.40
CA ILE A 4 -7.39 4.53 -40.71
C ILE A 4 -8.77 4.65 -40.07
N GLU A 5 -9.82 4.19 -40.77
CA GLU A 5 -11.19 4.21 -40.20
C GLU A 5 -11.34 3.38 -38.91
N LEU A 6 -10.64 2.24 -38.84
CA LEU A 6 -10.64 1.41 -37.62
C LEU A 6 -9.94 2.12 -36.45
N PHE A 7 -8.84 2.83 -36.76
CA PHE A 7 -8.13 3.60 -35.74
C PHE A 7 -8.90 4.84 -35.29
N LYS A 8 -9.65 5.51 -36.20
CA LYS A 8 -10.55 6.62 -35.84
C LYS A 8 -11.63 6.14 -34.88
N GLN A 9 -12.27 5.00 -35.13
CA GLN A 9 -13.26 4.43 -34.20
C GLN A 9 -12.65 4.07 -32.83
N LYS A 10 -11.44 3.54 -32.81
CA LYS A 10 -10.73 3.26 -31.57
C LYS A 10 -10.35 4.55 -30.82
N LEU A 11 -9.98 5.62 -31.50
CA LEU A 11 -9.68 6.92 -30.91
C LEU A 11 -10.94 7.57 -30.29
N ASP A 12 -12.10 7.44 -30.93
CA ASP A 12 -13.38 7.86 -30.37
C ASP A 12 -13.70 7.11 -29.06
N ASP A 13 -13.38 5.80 -28.97
CA ASP A 13 -13.51 5.02 -27.74
C ASP A 13 -12.53 5.53 -26.66
N VAL A 14 -11.28 5.83 -27.03
CA VAL A 14 -10.29 6.42 -26.11
C VAL A 14 -10.77 7.77 -25.59
N ASN A 15 -11.27 8.65 -26.45
CA ASN A 15 -11.78 9.97 -26.05
C ASN A 15 -12.99 9.83 -25.12
N THR A 16 -13.87 8.86 -25.36
CA THR A 16 -14.98 8.55 -24.46
C THR A 16 -14.47 8.11 -23.08
N ARG A 17 -13.49 7.21 -23.03
CA ARG A 17 -12.86 6.76 -21.78
C ARG A 17 -12.11 7.87 -21.05
N LEU A 18 -11.44 8.77 -21.77
CA LEU A 18 -10.81 9.97 -21.18
C LEU A 18 -11.85 10.88 -20.53
N ASN A 19 -13.01 11.07 -21.18
CA ASN A 19 -14.09 11.86 -20.60
C ASN A 19 -14.67 11.20 -19.34
N GLU A 20 -14.91 9.88 -19.36
CA GLU A 20 -15.34 9.13 -18.17
C GLU A 20 -14.32 9.25 -17.05
N LEU A 21 -13.03 9.14 -17.36
CA LEU A 21 -11.94 9.26 -16.40
C LEU A 21 -11.84 10.67 -15.81
N SER A 22 -12.08 11.72 -16.61
CA SER A 22 -12.09 13.11 -16.13
C SER A 22 -13.16 13.34 -15.07
N VAL A 23 -14.32 12.72 -15.25
CA VAL A 23 -15.44 12.74 -14.28
C VAL A 23 -15.10 11.90 -13.04
N ALA A 24 -14.54 10.70 -13.24
CA ALA A 24 -14.18 9.81 -12.14
C ALA A 24 -13.06 10.39 -11.25
N LEU A 25 -12.11 11.13 -11.84
CA LEU A 25 -11.05 11.83 -11.13
C LEU A 25 -11.51 13.12 -10.45
N ASP A 26 -12.69 13.63 -10.79
CA ASP A 26 -13.17 14.95 -10.37
C ASP A 26 -12.12 16.04 -10.58
N LEU A 27 -11.68 16.18 -11.84
CA LEU A 27 -10.57 17.08 -12.21
C LEU A 27 -10.78 18.52 -11.80
N GLU A 28 -12.02 18.98 -11.74
CA GLU A 28 -12.32 20.35 -11.30
C GLU A 28 -12.00 20.51 -9.81
N HIS A 29 -12.41 19.57 -9.00
CA HIS A 29 -12.08 19.55 -7.57
C HIS A 29 -10.58 19.40 -7.32
N LEU A 30 -9.88 18.55 -8.08
CA LEU A 30 -8.42 18.43 -7.98
C LEU A 30 -7.70 19.74 -8.32
N LYS A 31 -8.19 20.50 -9.31
CA LYS A 31 -7.62 21.81 -9.65
C LYS A 31 -7.85 22.84 -8.52
N GLU A 32 -9.03 22.83 -7.91
CA GLU A 32 -9.34 23.68 -6.76
C GLU A 32 -8.44 23.35 -5.57
N GLN A 33 -8.28 22.08 -5.25
CA GLN A 33 -7.36 21.61 -4.19
C GLN A 33 -5.90 22.01 -4.46
N LEU A 34 -5.45 21.92 -5.71
CA LEU A 34 -4.10 22.32 -6.07
C LEU A 34 -3.87 23.81 -5.79
N ILE A 35 -4.87 24.66 -6.10
CA ILE A 35 -4.81 26.09 -5.82
C ILE A 35 -4.76 26.34 -4.31
N GLU A 36 -5.60 25.66 -3.53
CA GLU A 36 -5.61 25.77 -2.06
C GLU A 36 -4.26 25.39 -1.45
N TYR A 37 -3.65 24.28 -1.89
CA TYR A 37 -2.33 23.87 -1.42
C TYR A 37 -1.25 24.87 -1.79
N GLN A 38 -1.29 25.44 -3.00
CA GLN A 38 -0.34 26.46 -3.44
C GLN A 38 -0.49 27.78 -2.66
N GLU A 39 -1.72 28.18 -2.32
CA GLU A 39 -2.00 29.33 -1.46
C GLU A 39 -1.51 29.08 -0.02
N ASP A 40 -1.75 27.90 0.53
CA ASP A 40 -1.25 27.50 1.84
C ASP A 40 0.29 27.55 1.89
N MET A 41 0.96 27.00 0.88
CA MET A 41 2.42 27.02 0.76
C MET A 41 3.00 28.44 0.62
N ALA A 42 2.23 29.37 0.06
CA ALA A 42 2.62 30.78 -0.08
C ALA A 42 2.35 31.61 1.20
N SER A 43 1.63 31.05 2.18
CA SER A 43 1.26 31.76 3.40
C SER A 43 2.46 32.03 4.31
N ALA A 44 2.42 33.14 5.04
CA ALA A 44 3.48 33.48 5.98
C ALA A 44 3.49 32.49 7.16
N GLY A 45 4.66 31.92 7.47
CA GLY A 45 4.83 30.97 8.57
C GLY A 45 4.57 29.51 8.17
N PHE A 46 4.21 29.20 6.93
CA PHE A 46 3.99 27.82 6.47
C PHE A 46 5.19 26.90 6.73
N TRP A 47 6.40 27.40 6.47
CA TRP A 47 7.66 26.65 6.62
C TRP A 47 8.15 26.56 8.07
N ASP A 48 7.50 27.24 9.02
CA ASP A 48 7.86 27.18 10.44
C ASP A 48 7.36 25.88 11.09
N GLU A 49 6.32 25.25 10.51
CA GLU A 49 5.78 23.96 10.93
C GLU A 49 6.23 22.84 9.97
N MET A 50 7.40 22.27 10.21
CA MET A 50 8.04 21.32 9.26
C MET A 50 7.17 20.11 8.91
N GLU A 51 6.48 19.50 9.88
CA GLU A 51 5.61 18.33 9.65
C GLU A 51 4.41 18.68 8.75
N ARG A 52 3.72 19.82 9.04
CA ARG A 52 2.62 20.31 8.22
C ARG A 52 3.09 20.64 6.80
N ALA A 53 4.23 21.32 6.68
CA ALA A 53 4.81 21.68 5.40
C ALA A 53 5.16 20.46 4.55
N THR A 54 5.79 19.44 5.14
CA THR A 54 6.12 18.19 4.44
C THR A 54 4.86 17.48 3.96
N ARG A 55 3.84 17.34 4.79
CA ARG A 55 2.59 16.69 4.43
C ARG A 55 1.86 17.43 3.29
N ILE A 56 1.67 18.75 3.43
CA ILE A 56 0.97 19.56 2.40
C ILE A 56 1.73 19.55 1.09
N THR A 57 3.06 19.64 1.13
CA THR A 57 3.90 19.59 -0.08
C THR A 57 3.76 18.23 -0.78
N ALA A 58 3.76 17.11 -0.03
CA ALA A 58 3.56 15.78 -0.58
C ALA A 58 2.18 15.63 -1.23
N GLU A 59 1.11 16.12 -0.57
CA GLU A 59 -0.24 16.09 -1.13
C GLU A 59 -0.36 16.98 -2.38
N CYS A 60 0.24 18.17 -2.37
CA CYS A 60 0.28 19.08 -3.53
C CYS A 60 0.94 18.39 -4.74
N HIS A 61 2.10 17.77 -4.55
CA HIS A 61 2.78 17.03 -5.62
C HIS A 61 1.95 15.85 -6.12
N ARG A 62 1.24 15.14 -5.23
CA ARG A 62 0.37 14.02 -5.60
C ARG A 62 -0.80 14.46 -6.47
N VAL A 63 -1.46 15.56 -6.10
CA VAL A 63 -2.57 16.15 -6.88
C VAL A 63 -2.07 16.69 -8.22
N GLU A 64 -0.94 17.41 -8.23
CA GLU A 64 -0.32 17.91 -9.44
C GLU A 64 0.06 16.79 -10.41
N ALA A 65 0.64 15.70 -9.92
CA ALA A 65 0.98 14.53 -10.73
C ALA A 65 -0.25 13.91 -11.38
N LYS A 66 -1.37 13.76 -10.65
CA LYS A 66 -2.64 13.24 -11.22
C LYS A 66 -3.16 14.12 -12.35
N ILE A 67 -3.18 15.44 -12.16
CA ILE A 67 -3.63 16.40 -13.17
C ILE A 67 -2.72 16.35 -14.40
N ASN A 68 -1.40 16.32 -14.20
CA ASN A 68 -0.43 16.31 -15.28
C ASN A 68 -0.46 14.99 -16.07
N ASN A 69 -0.61 13.85 -15.40
CA ASN A 69 -0.77 12.56 -16.07
C ASN A 69 -2.01 12.54 -16.97
N PHE A 70 -3.14 13.04 -16.47
CA PHE A 70 -4.35 13.14 -17.29
C PHE A 70 -4.16 14.05 -18.50
N LYS A 71 -3.59 15.26 -18.30
CA LYS A 71 -3.32 16.21 -19.40
C LYS A 71 -2.38 15.63 -20.45
N ASN A 72 -1.38 14.87 -20.02
CA ASN A 72 -0.44 14.21 -20.94
C ASN A 72 -1.15 13.17 -21.80
N LEU A 73 -2.03 12.34 -21.22
CA LEU A 73 -2.81 11.36 -21.99
C LEU A 73 -3.74 12.04 -23.00
N GLN A 74 -4.37 13.16 -22.59
CA GLN A 74 -5.22 13.95 -23.48
C GLN A 74 -4.42 14.52 -24.66
N ALA A 75 -3.27 15.15 -24.39
CA ALA A 75 -2.39 15.70 -25.44
C ALA A 75 -1.90 14.61 -26.42
N ARG A 76 -1.53 13.43 -25.90
CA ARG A 76 -1.12 12.30 -26.76
C ARG A 76 -2.26 11.78 -27.62
N ALA A 77 -3.50 11.77 -27.12
CA ALA A 77 -4.67 11.42 -27.94
C ALA A 77 -4.86 12.42 -29.09
N GLU A 78 -4.72 13.72 -28.81
CA GLU A 78 -4.76 14.80 -29.83
C GLU A 78 -3.60 14.65 -30.83
N ASP A 79 -2.39 14.33 -30.38
CA ASP A 79 -1.23 14.11 -31.26
C ASP A 79 -1.45 12.90 -32.21
N ILE A 80 -2.02 11.80 -31.71
CA ILE A 80 -2.38 10.64 -32.55
C ILE A 80 -3.42 11.02 -33.60
N GLU A 81 -4.42 11.83 -33.25
CA GLU A 81 -5.43 12.35 -34.21
C GLU A 81 -4.76 13.11 -35.34
N VAL A 82 -3.84 14.03 -35.02
CA VAL A 82 -3.09 14.81 -36.01
C VAL A 82 -2.19 13.91 -36.86
N MET A 83 -1.54 12.90 -36.26
CA MET A 83 -0.72 11.94 -37.03
C MET A 83 -1.57 11.13 -38.03
N MET A 84 -2.80 10.75 -37.66
CA MET A 84 -3.73 10.04 -38.54
C MET A 84 -4.21 10.93 -39.69
N GLU A 85 -4.52 12.22 -39.42
CA GLU A 85 -4.90 13.18 -40.47
C GLU A 85 -3.78 13.38 -41.48
N LEU A 86 -2.53 13.55 -41.02
CA LEU A 86 -1.36 13.71 -41.89
C LEU A 86 -1.11 12.44 -42.74
N ALA A 87 -1.24 11.26 -42.16
CA ALA A 87 -1.07 9.99 -42.89
C ALA A 87 -2.16 9.79 -43.95
N GLU A 88 -3.41 10.28 -43.71
CA GLU A 88 -4.51 10.23 -44.66
C GLU A 88 -4.26 11.21 -45.83
N ASP A 89 -3.84 12.44 -45.54
CA ASP A 89 -3.60 13.47 -46.55
C ASP A 89 -2.42 13.16 -47.45
N GLU A 90 -1.34 12.60 -46.92
CA GLU A 90 -0.15 12.23 -47.68
C GLU A 90 -0.26 10.85 -48.35
N GLY A 91 -1.22 10.01 -47.96
CA GLY A 91 -1.37 8.64 -48.41
C GLY A 91 -0.16 7.76 -48.06
N ASP A 92 0.51 8.07 -46.95
CA ASP A 92 1.75 7.44 -46.52
C ASP A 92 1.47 6.33 -45.47
N ASP A 93 1.57 5.08 -45.91
CA ASP A 93 1.44 3.91 -45.03
C ASP A 93 2.70 3.76 -44.09
N SER A 94 3.75 4.55 -44.23
CA SER A 94 4.99 4.39 -43.44
C SER A 94 4.78 4.81 -41.97
N MET A 95 3.85 5.71 -41.66
CA MET A 95 3.53 6.15 -40.32
C MET A 95 2.61 5.16 -39.57
N ALA A 96 2.10 4.12 -40.24
CA ALA A 96 1.13 3.20 -39.65
C ALA A 96 1.64 2.44 -38.42
N ASP A 97 2.91 2.04 -38.44
CA ASP A 97 3.51 1.30 -37.31
C ASP A 97 3.80 2.23 -36.12
N ASP A 98 4.17 3.48 -36.38
CA ASP A 98 4.40 4.48 -35.32
C ASP A 98 3.08 4.86 -34.66
N ILE A 99 2.01 5.11 -35.43
CA ILE A 99 0.67 5.37 -34.92
C ILE A 99 0.17 4.20 -34.06
N ARG A 100 0.38 2.96 -34.53
CA ARG A 100 -0.04 1.77 -33.78
C ARG A 100 0.69 1.66 -32.44
N THR A 101 2.00 1.87 -32.46
CA THR A 101 2.83 1.78 -31.25
C THR A 101 2.43 2.83 -30.23
N GLU A 102 2.22 4.09 -30.67
CA GLU A 102 1.82 5.18 -29.79
C GLU A 102 0.40 4.98 -29.25
N PHE A 103 -0.51 4.45 -30.09
CA PHE A 103 -1.87 4.13 -29.68
C PHE A 103 -1.91 3.00 -28.63
N ASP A 104 -1.14 1.93 -28.83
CA ASP A 104 -1.08 0.82 -27.87
C ASP A 104 -0.49 1.29 -26.53
N SER A 105 0.56 2.14 -26.56
CA SER A 105 1.13 2.78 -25.35
C SER A 105 0.12 3.69 -24.65
N LEU A 106 -0.64 4.48 -25.40
CA LEU A 106 -1.69 5.34 -24.82
C LEU A 106 -2.78 4.52 -24.12
N LEU A 107 -3.19 3.40 -24.70
CA LEU A 107 -4.17 2.51 -24.08
C LEU A 107 -3.66 1.90 -22.78
N GLU A 108 -2.41 1.45 -22.76
CA GLU A 108 -1.81 0.89 -21.53
C GLU A 108 -1.76 1.92 -20.40
N GLU A 109 -1.35 3.15 -20.72
CA GLU A 109 -1.29 4.22 -19.71
C GLU A 109 -2.68 4.70 -19.26
N LEU A 110 -3.66 4.73 -20.17
CA LEU A 110 -5.04 5.06 -19.84
C LEU A 110 -5.65 4.02 -18.88
N ASP A 111 -5.43 2.74 -19.15
CA ASP A 111 -5.89 1.65 -18.29
C ASP A 111 -5.18 1.70 -16.92
N ALA A 112 -3.88 2.02 -16.88
CA ALA A 112 -3.14 2.21 -15.65
C ALA A 112 -3.69 3.39 -14.82
N LEU A 113 -3.94 4.54 -15.45
CA LEU A 113 -4.52 5.69 -14.75
C LEU A 113 -5.94 5.41 -14.25
N ARG A 114 -6.76 4.71 -15.03
CA ARG A 114 -8.08 4.27 -14.60
C ARG A 114 -8.04 3.39 -13.36
N LEU A 115 -7.06 2.50 -13.25
CA LEU A 115 -6.87 1.69 -12.05
C LEU A 115 -6.57 2.52 -10.81
N THR A 116 -5.79 3.60 -10.95
CA THR A 116 -5.50 4.48 -9.80
C THR A 116 -6.74 5.20 -9.27
N THR A 117 -7.77 5.41 -10.11
CA THR A 117 -9.04 6.01 -9.65
C THR A 117 -9.86 5.08 -8.76
N LEU A 118 -9.63 3.75 -8.85
CA LEU A 118 -10.26 2.76 -7.99
C LEU A 118 -9.58 2.65 -6.62
N LEU A 119 -8.38 3.23 -6.48
CA LEU A 119 -7.60 3.23 -5.25
C LEU A 119 -7.97 4.44 -4.39
N THR A 120 -9.14 4.38 -3.76
CA THR A 120 -9.70 5.47 -2.95
C THR A 120 -9.56 5.26 -1.44
N GLY A 121 -9.00 4.14 -1.02
CA GLY A 121 -8.79 3.83 0.39
C GLY A 121 -7.74 4.75 1.02
N GLU A 122 -7.93 5.10 2.30
CA GLU A 122 -7.04 5.98 3.08
C GLU A 122 -5.56 5.57 2.99
N TRP A 123 -5.28 4.26 2.94
CA TRP A 123 -3.92 3.71 2.96
C TRP A 123 -3.42 3.27 1.58
N ASP A 124 -4.26 3.41 0.53
CA ASP A 124 -3.92 2.88 -0.80
C ASP A 124 -2.65 3.50 -1.39
N GLY A 125 -2.35 4.75 -1.06
CA GLY A 125 -1.13 5.44 -1.48
C GLY A 125 0.14 5.07 -0.70
N CYS A 126 0.03 4.22 0.34
CA CYS A 126 1.16 3.86 1.19
C CYS A 126 2.05 2.79 0.56
N ASN A 127 3.29 2.72 1.05
CA ASN A 127 4.16 1.55 0.92
C ASN A 127 3.56 0.36 1.67
N CYS A 128 4.02 -0.85 1.40
CA CYS A 128 3.49 -2.02 2.08
C CYS A 128 4.56 -3.04 2.49
N ILE A 129 4.22 -3.80 3.52
CA ILE A 129 4.93 -5.00 3.94
C ILE A 129 4.13 -6.22 3.53
N LEU A 130 4.80 -7.16 2.87
CA LEU A 130 4.26 -8.44 2.48
C LEU A 130 4.90 -9.56 3.29
N SER A 131 4.07 -10.49 3.76
CA SER A 131 4.56 -11.68 4.46
C SER A 131 3.96 -12.93 3.81
N LEU A 132 4.83 -13.80 3.31
CA LEU A 132 4.47 -15.10 2.75
C LEU A 132 4.81 -16.21 3.74
N HIS A 133 3.90 -17.13 3.94
CA HIS A 133 4.09 -18.28 4.82
C HIS A 133 3.70 -19.59 4.11
N ALA A 134 4.56 -20.59 4.20
CA ALA A 134 4.25 -21.92 3.73
C ALA A 134 3.11 -22.51 4.57
N GLY A 135 2.06 -23.00 3.88
CA GLY A 135 0.92 -23.66 4.50
C GLY A 135 1.04 -25.19 4.48
N ALA A 136 -0.10 -25.85 4.33
CA ALA A 136 -0.14 -27.31 4.23
C ALA A 136 0.52 -27.79 2.92
N GLY A 137 1.44 -28.77 3.01
CA GLY A 137 2.14 -29.37 1.87
C GLY A 137 3.61 -29.73 2.12
N GLY A 138 4.14 -29.46 3.33
CA GLY A 138 5.54 -29.77 3.68
C GLY A 138 6.55 -29.05 2.77
N THR A 139 7.59 -29.75 2.31
CA THR A 139 8.64 -29.23 1.41
C THR A 139 8.06 -28.61 0.14
N GLU A 140 6.99 -29.19 -0.40
CA GLU A 140 6.29 -28.64 -1.58
C GLU A 140 5.67 -27.26 -1.33
N ALA A 141 5.11 -27.01 -0.13
CA ALA A 141 4.56 -25.71 0.24
C ALA A 141 5.67 -24.68 0.45
N GLN A 142 6.85 -25.09 0.94
CA GLN A 142 8.02 -24.21 1.07
C GLN A 142 8.56 -23.81 -0.30
N ASP A 143 8.63 -24.74 -1.26
CA ASP A 143 9.00 -24.43 -2.65
C ASP A 143 7.97 -23.50 -3.31
N TRP A 144 6.67 -23.77 -3.07
CA TRP A 144 5.59 -22.88 -3.55
C TRP A 144 5.73 -21.44 -3.02
N THR A 145 6.08 -21.28 -1.75
CA THR A 145 6.33 -19.96 -1.14
C THR A 145 7.49 -19.23 -1.84
N SER A 146 8.57 -19.97 -2.17
CA SER A 146 9.70 -19.42 -2.93
C SER A 146 9.28 -18.98 -4.35
N MET A 147 8.44 -19.77 -5.02
CA MET A 147 7.90 -19.43 -6.33
C MET A 147 7.02 -18.15 -6.28
N LEU A 148 6.15 -18.02 -5.26
CA LEU A 148 5.34 -16.83 -5.06
C LEU A 148 6.21 -15.60 -4.76
N TYR A 149 7.21 -15.73 -3.88
CA TYR A 149 8.14 -14.64 -3.58
C TYR A 149 8.81 -14.11 -4.86
N ARG A 150 9.31 -15.02 -5.72
CA ARG A 150 9.88 -14.65 -7.01
C ARG A 150 8.84 -13.97 -7.92
N MET A 151 7.61 -14.48 -7.99
CA MET A 151 6.52 -13.91 -8.77
C MET A 151 6.23 -12.45 -8.35
N TYR A 152 6.08 -12.20 -7.05
CA TYR A 152 5.79 -10.85 -6.53
C TYR A 152 6.97 -9.90 -6.66
N THR A 153 8.19 -10.37 -6.48
CA THR A 153 9.40 -9.56 -6.72
C THR A 153 9.50 -9.13 -8.19
N ARG A 154 9.15 -10.01 -9.13
CA ARG A 154 9.13 -9.68 -10.56
C ARG A 154 7.99 -8.75 -10.92
N TYR A 155 6.81 -8.96 -10.35
CA TYR A 155 5.70 -8.01 -10.49
C TYR A 155 6.10 -6.62 -9.99
N ALA A 156 6.66 -6.52 -8.80
CA ALA A 156 7.13 -5.25 -8.25
C ALA A 156 8.15 -4.56 -9.17
N ALA A 157 9.11 -5.32 -9.72
CA ALA A 157 10.08 -4.78 -10.67
C ALA A 157 9.43 -4.27 -11.98
N ARG A 158 8.40 -4.95 -12.48
CA ARG A 158 7.61 -4.51 -13.65
C ARG A 158 6.84 -3.22 -13.40
N MET A 159 6.29 -3.08 -12.19
CA MET A 159 5.59 -1.87 -11.75
C MET A 159 6.53 -0.72 -11.36
N GLY A 160 7.85 -0.92 -11.43
CA GLY A 160 8.84 0.08 -11.01
C GLY A 160 8.95 0.23 -9.48
N PHE A 161 8.42 -0.72 -8.71
CA PHE A 161 8.52 -0.71 -7.25
C PHE A 161 9.88 -1.21 -6.79
N SER A 162 10.36 -0.65 -5.68
CA SER A 162 11.54 -1.14 -4.97
C SER A 162 11.15 -2.22 -3.97
N VAL A 163 11.93 -3.30 -3.91
CA VAL A 163 11.71 -4.42 -2.97
C VAL A 163 12.90 -4.53 -2.04
N LYS A 164 12.64 -4.59 -0.74
CA LYS A 164 13.63 -4.79 0.30
C LYS A 164 13.25 -5.98 1.16
N GLU A 165 14.09 -7.01 1.21
CA GLU A 165 13.93 -8.14 2.11
C GLU A 165 14.14 -7.70 3.56
N VAL A 166 13.22 -8.05 4.44
CA VAL A 166 13.26 -7.72 5.87
C VAL A 166 13.64 -8.94 6.69
N ASP A 167 12.99 -10.08 6.42
CA ASP A 167 13.24 -11.34 7.11
C ASP A 167 13.00 -12.52 6.17
N LEU A 168 13.87 -13.52 6.23
CA LEU A 168 13.75 -14.73 5.42
C LEU A 168 14.12 -15.94 6.27
N LEU A 169 13.20 -16.91 6.31
CA LEU A 169 13.42 -18.19 6.94
C LEU A 169 13.36 -19.29 5.88
N ASP A 170 14.51 -19.88 5.59
CA ASP A 170 14.61 -20.98 4.64
C ASP A 170 13.84 -22.21 5.10
N GLY A 171 13.44 -23.04 4.13
CA GLY A 171 12.87 -24.35 4.37
C GLY A 171 13.92 -25.35 4.82
N ASP A 172 13.49 -26.41 5.51
CA ASP A 172 14.40 -27.42 6.08
C ASP A 172 15.14 -28.22 4.99
N GLU A 173 14.52 -28.46 3.83
CA GLU A 173 15.09 -29.24 2.72
C GLU A 173 15.17 -28.41 1.43
N ALA A 174 14.16 -27.59 1.16
CA ALA A 174 14.09 -26.73 -0.02
C ALA A 174 13.06 -25.61 0.17
N GLY A 175 13.23 -24.53 -0.61
CA GLY A 175 12.27 -23.43 -0.62
C GLY A 175 12.34 -22.52 0.61
N ILE A 176 11.26 -21.80 0.85
CA ILE A 176 11.16 -20.77 1.91
C ILE A 176 10.00 -21.13 2.83
N LYS A 177 10.24 -21.16 4.15
CA LYS A 177 9.20 -21.39 5.15
C LYS A 177 8.39 -20.12 5.39
N SER A 178 9.06 -18.97 5.50
CA SER A 178 8.44 -17.67 5.56
C SER A 178 9.38 -16.60 5.03
N VAL A 179 8.83 -15.56 4.39
CA VAL A 179 9.58 -14.38 3.99
C VAL A 179 8.74 -13.15 4.20
N THR A 180 9.37 -12.10 4.74
CA THR A 180 8.79 -10.77 4.89
C THR A 180 9.63 -9.78 4.11
N PHE A 181 9.00 -8.99 3.28
CA PHE A 181 9.66 -7.98 2.45
C PHE A 181 8.82 -6.73 2.33
N GLU A 182 9.49 -5.62 2.23
CA GLU A 182 8.92 -4.29 2.04
C GLU A 182 8.86 -3.98 0.54
N VAL A 183 7.75 -3.38 0.10
CA VAL A 183 7.57 -2.90 -1.27
C VAL A 183 7.27 -1.41 -1.21
N THR A 184 8.13 -0.62 -1.86
CA THR A 184 8.06 0.84 -1.89
C THR A 184 7.75 1.31 -3.30
N GLY A 185 6.71 2.11 -3.45
CA GLY A 185 6.30 2.70 -4.72
C GLY A 185 4.91 3.32 -4.63
N ASP A 186 4.55 4.08 -5.66
CA ASP A 186 3.26 4.76 -5.71
C ASP A 186 2.11 3.75 -5.72
N TYR A 187 1.21 3.86 -4.73
CA TYR A 187 0.08 2.95 -4.55
C TYR A 187 0.45 1.48 -4.35
N ALA A 188 1.66 1.17 -3.85
CA ALA A 188 2.11 -0.21 -3.68
C ALA A 188 1.14 -1.03 -2.82
N TYR A 189 0.65 -0.47 -1.70
CA TYR A 189 -0.36 -1.12 -0.88
C TYR A 189 -1.68 -1.29 -1.62
N GLY A 190 -2.16 -0.26 -2.31
CA GLY A 190 -3.43 -0.28 -3.03
C GLY A 190 -3.52 -1.42 -4.06
N TYR A 191 -2.45 -1.65 -4.81
CA TYR A 191 -2.36 -2.77 -5.77
C TYR A 191 -2.20 -4.12 -5.07
N LEU A 192 -1.31 -4.21 -4.08
CA LEU A 192 -0.93 -5.50 -3.48
C LEU A 192 -1.91 -6.00 -2.41
N LYS A 193 -2.75 -5.11 -1.81
CA LYS A 193 -3.82 -5.53 -0.88
C LYS A 193 -4.77 -6.57 -1.52
N CYS A 194 -4.93 -6.52 -2.86
CA CYS A 194 -5.75 -7.46 -3.63
C CYS A 194 -5.23 -8.90 -3.56
N GLU A 195 -3.93 -9.07 -3.31
CA GLU A 195 -3.24 -10.37 -3.31
C GLU A 195 -3.24 -11.05 -1.93
N ARG A 196 -3.82 -10.41 -0.92
CA ARG A 196 -3.91 -10.95 0.42
C ARG A 196 -4.83 -12.15 0.47
N GLY A 197 -4.31 -13.30 0.95
CA GLY A 197 -5.07 -14.52 1.13
C GLY A 197 -4.28 -15.78 0.88
N VAL A 198 -4.97 -16.87 0.59
CA VAL A 198 -4.37 -18.20 0.40
C VAL A 198 -4.23 -18.51 -1.10
N HIS A 199 -3.03 -18.90 -1.51
CA HIS A 199 -2.69 -19.29 -2.87
C HIS A 199 -2.51 -20.80 -2.95
N ARG A 200 -3.26 -21.46 -3.83
CA ARG A 200 -3.24 -22.90 -4.02
C ARG A 200 -2.45 -23.29 -5.25
N LEU A 201 -1.47 -24.16 -5.06
CA LEU A 201 -0.72 -24.82 -6.14
C LEU A 201 -1.24 -26.22 -6.39
N VAL A 202 -1.37 -26.61 -7.66
CA VAL A 202 -1.64 -27.97 -8.09
C VAL A 202 -0.65 -28.33 -9.19
N ARG A 203 0.33 -29.20 -8.86
CA ARG A 203 1.32 -29.68 -9.83
C ARG A 203 1.80 -31.09 -9.50
N ILE A 204 2.53 -31.71 -10.43
CA ILE A 204 3.33 -32.89 -10.13
C ILE A 204 4.55 -32.43 -9.34
N SER A 205 4.68 -32.92 -8.09
CA SER A 205 5.75 -32.50 -7.20
C SER A 205 7.11 -33.01 -7.67
N PRO A 206 8.14 -32.13 -7.77
CA PRO A 206 9.51 -32.56 -8.04
C PRO A 206 10.12 -33.31 -6.86
N PHE A 207 9.52 -33.26 -5.67
CA PHE A 207 9.99 -33.94 -4.44
C PHE A 207 9.32 -35.29 -4.22
N ASP A 208 8.30 -35.68 -5.02
CA ASP A 208 7.64 -36.98 -4.94
C ASP A 208 8.23 -37.96 -5.96
N ALA A 209 8.96 -38.97 -5.48
CA ALA A 209 9.54 -40.01 -6.32
C ALA A 209 8.52 -40.75 -7.20
N ASN A 210 7.23 -40.75 -6.80
CA ASN A 210 6.15 -41.37 -7.56
C ASN A 210 5.48 -40.44 -8.58
N ALA A 211 6.00 -39.21 -8.73
CA ALA A 211 5.47 -38.18 -9.66
C ALA A 211 3.96 -38.00 -9.54
N ARG A 212 3.42 -38.05 -8.32
CA ARG A 212 1.98 -37.83 -8.07
C ARG A 212 1.67 -36.34 -8.06
N ARG A 213 0.46 -36.01 -8.49
CA ARG A 213 -0.06 -34.66 -8.40
C ARG A 213 -0.35 -34.30 -6.94
N GLN A 214 0.28 -33.24 -6.47
CA GLN A 214 0.15 -32.74 -5.11
C GLN A 214 -0.58 -31.37 -5.11
N THR A 215 -1.17 -31.04 -3.97
CA THR A 215 -1.78 -29.75 -3.73
C THR A 215 -1.12 -29.13 -2.51
N SER A 216 -0.61 -27.90 -2.67
CA SER A 216 0.07 -27.15 -1.62
C SER A 216 -0.52 -25.76 -1.48
N PHE A 217 -0.41 -25.19 -0.30
CA PHE A 217 -0.94 -23.89 0.03
C PHE A 217 0.15 -23.01 0.59
N ALA A 218 0.08 -21.72 0.25
CA ALA A 218 0.85 -20.67 0.89
C ALA A 218 -0.08 -19.50 1.17
N SER A 219 0.12 -18.81 2.26
CA SER A 219 -0.63 -17.59 2.59
C SER A 219 0.20 -16.36 2.35
N MET A 220 -0.45 -15.32 1.89
CA MET A 220 0.10 -13.97 1.78
C MET A 220 -0.68 -13.02 2.67
N ASP A 221 0.03 -12.27 3.49
CA ASP A 221 -0.49 -11.13 4.22
C ASP A 221 0.12 -9.84 3.67
N VAL A 222 -0.70 -8.78 3.61
CA VAL A 222 -0.29 -7.46 3.10
C VAL A 222 -0.75 -6.42 4.10
N SER A 223 0.18 -5.58 4.54
CA SER A 223 -0.09 -4.51 5.50
C SER A 223 0.50 -3.19 4.99
N PRO A 224 -0.20 -2.05 5.15
CA PRO A 224 0.36 -0.76 4.81
C PRO A 224 1.49 -0.39 5.79
N ILE A 225 2.48 0.34 5.29
CA ILE A 225 3.48 1.00 6.14
C ILE A 225 2.93 2.39 6.46
N ILE A 226 2.51 2.55 7.70
CA ILE A 226 2.06 3.84 8.23
C ILE A 226 3.28 4.50 8.84
N GLU A 227 3.79 5.53 8.19
CA GLU A 227 4.86 6.38 8.72
C GLU A 227 4.23 7.32 9.74
N ASP A 228 4.39 6.99 11.00
CA ASP A 228 3.95 7.82 12.11
C ASP A 228 5.19 8.31 12.87
N ASP A 229 5.85 9.31 12.29
CA ASP A 229 7.04 9.97 12.83
C ASP A 229 6.70 11.01 13.92
N SER A 230 5.42 11.15 14.31
CA SER A 230 5.08 12.09 15.35
C SER A 230 5.70 11.65 16.68
N GLU A 231 6.78 12.30 17.08
CA GLU A 231 7.25 12.29 18.46
C GLU A 231 6.07 12.66 19.37
N ILE A 232 5.94 11.97 20.49
CA ILE A 232 4.87 12.28 21.46
C ILE A 232 5.18 13.65 22.05
N GLU A 233 4.64 14.68 21.41
CA GLU A 233 4.73 16.05 21.89
C GLU A 233 3.74 16.21 23.06
N ILE A 234 4.28 16.43 24.25
CA ILE A 234 3.47 16.70 25.44
C ILE A 234 3.40 18.22 25.64
N ARG A 235 2.29 18.82 25.24
CA ARG A 235 2.07 20.25 25.45
C ARG A 235 1.77 20.53 26.91
N THR A 236 2.35 21.58 27.46
CA THR A 236 2.15 21.97 28.87
C THR A 236 0.71 22.38 29.16
N GLU A 237 -0.03 22.87 28.18
CA GLU A 237 -1.47 23.22 28.27
C GLU A 237 -2.39 22.01 28.42
N ASP A 238 -1.95 20.83 27.93
CA ASP A 238 -2.66 19.56 28.05
C ASP A 238 -2.41 18.85 29.38
N LEU A 239 -1.58 19.45 30.26
CA LEU A 239 -1.20 18.88 31.53
C LEU A 239 -1.80 19.63 32.71
N ARG A 240 -2.41 18.86 33.58
CA ARG A 240 -2.71 19.32 34.94
C ARG A 240 -1.69 18.73 35.91
N ILE A 241 -0.90 19.59 36.54
CA ILE A 241 0.15 19.22 37.50
C ILE A 241 -0.32 19.59 38.89
N ASP A 242 -0.52 18.59 39.72
CA ASP A 242 -0.91 18.74 41.13
C ASP A 242 0.27 18.30 42.04
N THR A 243 0.63 19.11 43.03
CA THR A 243 1.61 18.75 44.05
C THR A 243 0.92 18.46 45.35
N TYR A 244 1.38 17.45 46.08
CA TYR A 244 0.78 17.04 47.36
C TYR A 244 1.84 16.48 48.31
N ARG A 245 1.46 16.31 49.57
CA ARG A 245 2.35 15.74 50.58
C ARG A 245 2.45 14.24 50.41
N ALA A 246 3.68 13.76 50.35
CA ALA A 246 3.94 12.33 50.32
C ALA A 246 3.40 11.65 51.58
N SER A 247 2.66 10.57 51.41
CA SER A 247 2.21 9.74 52.52
C SER A 247 3.06 8.47 52.61
N GLY A 248 3.79 8.26 53.72
CA GLY A 248 4.60 7.05 53.92
C GLY A 248 5.34 7.08 55.27
N ALA A 249 5.94 5.93 55.63
CA ALA A 249 6.77 5.79 56.81
C ALA A 249 8.13 6.54 56.61
N GLY A 250 8.15 7.84 56.93
CA GLY A 250 9.34 8.70 56.80
C GLY A 250 9.34 9.74 57.91
N GLY A 251 10.52 10.24 58.27
CA GLY A 251 10.74 11.22 59.35
C GLY A 251 10.09 12.58 59.12
N GLN A 252 10.19 13.53 60.06
CA GLN A 252 9.52 14.83 60.06
C GLN A 252 9.61 15.68 58.78
N HIS A 253 10.57 15.37 57.89
CA HIS A 253 10.76 16.11 56.64
C HIS A 253 9.81 15.70 55.53
N VAL A 254 9.41 14.42 55.47
CA VAL A 254 8.47 13.87 54.47
C VAL A 254 7.07 14.40 54.67
N ASN A 255 6.67 14.70 55.90
CA ASN A 255 5.33 15.16 56.26
C ASN A 255 5.14 16.70 56.19
N ARG A 256 6.21 17.46 55.86
CA ARG A 256 6.16 18.94 55.87
C ARG A 256 6.32 19.57 54.48
N THR A 257 6.80 18.85 53.50
CA THR A 257 7.04 19.39 52.16
C THR A 257 6.14 18.71 51.11
N ASP A 258 5.53 19.51 50.21
CA ASP A 258 4.73 19.02 49.09
C ASP A 258 5.66 18.53 47.97
N SER A 259 6.39 17.42 48.20
CA SER A 259 7.36 16.87 47.23
C SER A 259 6.75 15.89 46.26
N ALA A 260 5.58 15.30 46.53
CA ALA A 260 4.92 14.40 45.63
C ALA A 260 4.26 15.14 44.45
N VAL A 261 4.38 14.61 43.27
CA VAL A 261 3.85 15.20 42.04
C VAL A 261 2.87 14.21 41.36
N ARG A 262 1.73 14.73 40.92
CA ARG A 262 0.77 14.04 40.08
C ARG A 262 0.58 14.84 38.79
N ILE A 263 0.71 14.19 37.66
CA ILE A 263 0.46 14.77 36.33
C ILE A 263 -0.74 14.04 35.73
N THR A 264 -1.74 14.79 35.30
CA THR A 264 -2.90 14.30 34.56
C THR A 264 -2.81 14.86 33.14
N HIS A 265 -2.77 13.99 32.14
CA HIS A 265 -2.88 14.37 30.74
C HIS A 265 -4.35 14.50 30.38
N LEU A 266 -4.82 15.71 30.13
CA LEU A 266 -6.24 16.03 29.98
C LEU A 266 -6.89 15.34 28.77
N PRO A 267 -6.23 15.27 27.57
CA PRO A 267 -6.86 14.64 26.40
C PRO A 267 -7.07 13.13 26.56
N THR A 268 -6.14 12.41 27.18
CA THR A 268 -6.20 10.95 27.32
C THR A 268 -6.70 10.48 28.68
N GLY A 269 -6.78 11.37 29.66
CA GLY A 269 -7.15 11.03 31.04
C GLY A 269 -6.09 10.22 31.80
N ILE A 270 -4.88 10.03 31.24
CA ILE A 270 -3.79 9.30 31.90
C ILE A 270 -3.29 10.09 33.10
N VAL A 271 -3.20 9.41 34.25
CA VAL A 271 -2.69 9.97 35.49
C VAL A 271 -1.42 9.24 35.89
N VAL A 272 -0.35 9.98 36.13
CA VAL A 272 0.91 9.47 36.66
C VAL A 272 1.26 10.22 37.95
N GLN A 273 1.85 9.51 38.90
CA GLN A 273 2.25 10.13 40.19
C GLN A 273 3.58 9.58 40.65
N CYS A 274 4.43 10.44 41.24
CA CYS A 274 5.72 10.08 41.80
C CYS A 274 5.93 10.76 43.14
N GLN A 275 6.40 9.99 44.14
CA GLN A 275 6.71 10.48 45.49
C GLN A 275 8.03 9.87 46.04
N ASN A 276 8.81 9.23 45.15
CA ASN A 276 9.97 8.43 45.58
C ASN A 276 11.17 9.31 45.98
N GLU A 277 11.31 10.50 45.39
CA GLU A 277 12.43 11.38 45.62
C GLU A 277 12.08 12.51 46.61
N ARG A 278 13.12 13.03 47.29
CA ARG A 278 12.97 14.16 48.19
C ARG A 278 12.77 15.50 47.49
N SER A 279 13.13 15.55 46.21
CA SER A 279 13.06 16.73 45.38
C SER A 279 11.81 16.69 44.49
N GLN A 280 10.98 17.73 44.60
CA GLN A 280 9.79 17.91 43.74
C GLN A 280 10.15 17.94 42.24
N VAL A 281 11.30 18.54 41.88
CA VAL A 281 11.77 18.62 40.51
C VAL A 281 12.08 17.23 39.97
N GLN A 282 12.76 16.39 40.73
CA GLN A 282 13.08 15.01 40.31
C GLN A 282 11.80 14.17 40.17
N ASN A 283 10.87 14.30 41.11
CA ASN A 283 9.54 13.62 40.99
C ASN A 283 8.77 14.08 39.76
N LYS A 284 8.84 15.37 39.41
CA LYS A 284 8.22 15.92 38.21
C LYS A 284 8.86 15.34 36.94
N GLU A 285 10.17 15.26 36.86
CA GLU A 285 10.89 14.66 35.71
C GLU A 285 10.55 13.18 35.55
N MET A 286 10.47 12.44 36.67
CA MET A 286 10.06 11.03 36.64
C MET A 286 8.61 10.86 36.14
N CYS A 287 7.69 11.73 36.59
CA CYS A 287 6.32 11.73 36.08
C CYS A 287 6.26 12.00 34.58
N PHE A 288 7.03 12.97 34.06
CA PHE A 288 7.10 13.20 32.61
C PHE A 288 7.64 11.98 31.84
N ARG A 289 8.67 11.32 32.37
CA ARG A 289 9.20 10.09 31.76
C ARG A 289 8.13 8.98 31.73
N TRP A 290 7.41 8.78 32.83
CA TRP A 290 6.36 7.76 32.90
C TRP A 290 5.16 8.12 32.03
N LEU A 291 4.80 9.40 31.95
CA LEU A 291 3.73 9.86 31.08
C LEU A 291 4.06 9.59 29.61
N ARG A 292 5.30 9.91 29.16
CA ARG A 292 5.75 9.59 27.80
C ARG A 292 5.66 8.10 27.50
N ALA A 293 6.12 7.26 28.43
CA ALA A 293 6.03 5.80 28.27
C ALA A 293 4.58 5.30 28.14
N ARG A 294 3.66 5.86 28.96
CA ARG A 294 2.24 5.50 28.89
C ARG A 294 1.54 6.00 27.64
N LEU A 295 1.86 7.18 27.16
CA LEU A 295 1.35 7.70 25.90
C LEU A 295 1.88 6.90 24.71
N ALA A 296 3.15 6.48 24.73
CA ALA A 296 3.72 5.59 23.72
C ALA A 296 3.01 4.23 23.69
N GLU A 297 2.73 3.65 24.86
CA GLU A 297 1.99 2.40 24.98
C GLU A 297 0.56 2.52 24.41
N LEU A 298 -0.13 3.62 24.74
CA LEU A 298 -1.49 3.89 24.23
C LEU A 298 -1.49 4.06 22.69
N LYS A 299 -0.54 4.82 22.16
CA LYS A 299 -0.40 5.04 20.72
C LYS A 299 -0.11 3.73 19.99
N GLU A 300 0.76 2.90 20.52
CA GLU A 300 1.05 1.57 19.95
C GLU A 300 -0.19 0.65 20.02
N GLN A 301 -0.97 0.70 21.10
CA GLN A 301 -2.20 -0.05 21.19
C GLN A 301 -3.23 0.41 20.15
N GLN A 302 -3.41 1.71 19.98
CA GLN A 302 -4.31 2.28 18.96
C GLN A 302 -3.86 1.88 17.55
N ARG A 303 -2.56 1.92 17.29
CA ARG A 303 -1.98 1.45 16.03
C ARG A 303 -2.26 -0.03 15.78
N GLN A 304 -2.12 -0.87 16.80
CA GLN A 304 -2.42 -2.30 16.71
C GLN A 304 -3.92 -2.56 16.46
N GLU A 305 -4.80 -1.79 17.10
CA GLU A 305 -6.26 -1.86 16.88
C GLU A 305 -6.61 -1.45 15.43
N GLN A 306 -6.07 -0.33 14.93
CA GLN A 306 -6.24 0.11 13.55
C GLN A 306 -5.71 -0.93 12.55
N MET A 307 -4.52 -1.48 12.80
CA MET A 307 -3.96 -2.55 11.97
C MET A 307 -4.82 -3.82 12.04
N GLY A 308 -5.44 -4.11 13.18
CA GLY A 308 -6.40 -5.20 13.34
C GLY A 308 -7.67 -5.00 12.50
N GLU A 309 -8.20 -3.78 12.46
CA GLU A 309 -9.35 -3.42 11.62
C GLU A 309 -9.01 -3.49 10.13
N ILE A 310 -7.85 -2.98 9.71
CA ILE A 310 -7.35 -3.05 8.33
C ILE A 310 -7.13 -4.51 7.91
N LYS A 311 -6.55 -5.32 8.80
CA LYS A 311 -6.27 -6.73 8.53
C LYS A 311 -7.54 -7.58 8.50
N GLY A 312 -8.61 -7.20 9.20
CA GLY A 312 -9.80 -8.03 9.38
C GLY A 312 -9.45 -9.44 9.92
N GLU A 313 -10.40 -10.34 9.96
CA GLU A 313 -10.14 -11.72 10.40
C GLU A 313 -9.22 -12.45 9.41
N MET A 314 -8.04 -12.87 9.88
CA MET A 314 -7.18 -13.79 9.13
C MET A 314 -7.90 -15.13 8.99
N LYS A 315 -8.35 -15.45 7.79
CA LYS A 315 -8.91 -16.77 7.50
C LYS A 315 -7.83 -17.82 7.66
N LYS A 316 -8.14 -18.91 8.36
CA LYS A 316 -7.23 -20.07 8.48
C LYS A 316 -6.81 -20.56 7.11
N ILE A 317 -5.54 -21.04 6.99
CA ILE A 317 -4.98 -21.60 5.75
C ILE A 317 -5.63 -22.96 5.50
N GLU A 318 -6.89 -22.95 5.04
CA GLU A 318 -7.73 -24.14 4.80
C GLU A 318 -8.33 -24.07 3.38
N TRP A 319 -8.83 -25.19 2.91
CA TRP A 319 -9.42 -25.37 1.57
C TRP A 319 -10.49 -24.33 1.19
N GLY A 320 -11.20 -23.75 2.17
CA GLY A 320 -12.26 -22.76 1.95
C GLY A 320 -11.79 -21.31 1.81
N SER A 321 -10.52 -21.00 2.07
CA SER A 321 -9.99 -19.63 2.18
C SER A 321 -9.12 -19.21 1.00
N GLN A 322 -9.03 -20.02 -0.05
CA GLN A 322 -8.18 -19.75 -1.21
C GLN A 322 -8.75 -18.60 -2.06
N ILE A 323 -7.86 -17.66 -2.42
CA ILE A 323 -8.20 -16.55 -3.33
C ILE A 323 -7.89 -16.93 -4.78
N ARG A 324 -6.77 -17.67 -5.00
CA ARG A 324 -6.32 -18.01 -6.35
C ARG A 324 -5.77 -19.42 -6.41
N SER A 325 -6.07 -20.13 -7.51
CA SER A 325 -5.61 -21.48 -7.79
C SER A 325 -4.71 -21.49 -9.01
N TYR A 326 -3.54 -22.10 -8.86
CA TYR A 326 -2.51 -22.24 -9.90
C TYR A 326 -2.39 -23.72 -10.25
N VAL A 327 -2.80 -24.12 -11.44
CA VAL A 327 -2.79 -25.48 -11.94
C VAL A 327 -1.75 -25.58 -13.06
N PHE A 328 -0.73 -26.43 -12.85
CA PHE A 328 0.32 -26.68 -13.83
C PHE A 328 0.05 -27.95 -14.63
N GLN A 329 -0.61 -28.95 -14.03
CA GLN A 329 -0.98 -30.22 -14.65
C GLN A 329 -2.37 -30.68 -14.16
N PRO A 330 -3.19 -31.34 -15.01
CA PRO A 330 -2.93 -31.80 -16.39
C PRO A 330 -3.10 -30.70 -17.46
N TYR A 331 -3.63 -29.57 -17.10
CA TYR A 331 -3.77 -28.37 -17.93
C TYR A 331 -3.16 -27.18 -17.21
N LYS A 332 -2.75 -26.16 -17.98
CA LYS A 332 -2.21 -24.92 -17.42
C LYS A 332 -3.32 -23.90 -17.24
N LEU A 333 -3.55 -23.45 -15.99
CA LEU A 333 -4.58 -22.44 -15.67
C LEU A 333 -4.27 -21.78 -14.34
N VAL A 334 -4.34 -20.46 -14.31
CA VAL A 334 -4.43 -19.67 -13.08
C VAL A 334 -5.81 -19.05 -13.02
N LYS A 335 -6.53 -19.23 -11.92
CA LYS A 335 -7.90 -18.72 -11.72
C LYS A 335 -8.03 -18.04 -10.37
N ASP A 336 -8.52 -16.79 -10.37
CA ASP A 336 -8.97 -16.11 -9.16
C ASP A 336 -10.42 -16.53 -8.86
N LEU A 337 -10.66 -17.00 -7.65
CA LEU A 337 -11.96 -17.51 -7.24
C LEU A 337 -12.93 -16.43 -6.81
N ARG A 338 -12.44 -15.22 -6.56
CA ARG A 338 -13.25 -14.06 -6.14
C ARG A 338 -13.91 -13.39 -7.34
N THR A 339 -13.12 -13.20 -8.41
CA THR A 339 -13.56 -12.48 -9.62
C THR A 339 -13.96 -13.42 -10.76
N GLY A 340 -13.52 -14.68 -10.71
CA GLY A 340 -13.67 -15.63 -11.81
C GLY A 340 -12.68 -15.42 -12.98
N TYR A 341 -11.81 -14.40 -12.89
CA TYR A 341 -10.80 -14.14 -13.91
C TYR A 341 -9.80 -15.29 -14.02
N GLU A 342 -9.48 -15.72 -15.24
CA GLU A 342 -8.60 -16.87 -15.49
C GLU A 342 -7.66 -16.64 -16.66
N VAL A 343 -6.46 -17.19 -16.57
CA VAL A 343 -5.39 -17.07 -17.56
C VAL A 343 -4.71 -18.42 -17.77
N GLY A 344 -4.52 -18.82 -19.02
CA GLY A 344 -3.81 -20.06 -19.40
C GLY A 344 -2.29 -19.94 -19.43
N ASP A 345 -1.74 -18.71 -19.52
CA ASP A 345 -0.29 -18.43 -19.48
C ASP A 345 0.23 -18.44 -18.04
N VAL A 346 0.33 -19.65 -17.48
CA VAL A 346 0.84 -19.84 -16.11
C VAL A 346 2.29 -19.37 -15.98
N ASP A 347 3.10 -19.58 -17.00
CA ASP A 347 4.52 -19.21 -16.98
C ASP A 347 4.67 -17.68 -16.95
N GLY A 348 3.86 -16.94 -17.72
CA GLY A 348 3.82 -15.48 -17.68
C GLY A 348 3.35 -14.97 -16.32
N VAL A 349 2.32 -15.57 -15.71
CA VAL A 349 1.87 -15.23 -14.35
C VAL A 349 3.01 -15.43 -13.34
N MET A 350 3.71 -16.58 -13.39
CA MET A 350 4.85 -16.84 -12.50
C MET A 350 6.04 -15.91 -12.77
N ASP A 351 6.07 -15.26 -13.93
CA ASP A 351 7.04 -14.22 -14.29
C ASP A 351 6.57 -12.79 -13.93
N GLY A 352 5.51 -12.69 -13.12
CA GLY A 352 5.00 -11.45 -12.55
C GLY A 352 3.91 -10.77 -13.37
N LYS A 353 3.31 -11.39 -14.40
CA LYS A 353 2.17 -10.84 -15.15
C LYS A 353 0.87 -11.08 -14.40
N ILE A 354 0.66 -10.37 -13.28
CA ILE A 354 -0.54 -10.51 -12.45
C ILE A 354 -1.49 -9.32 -12.54
N GLU A 355 -1.18 -8.32 -13.37
CA GLU A 355 -1.93 -7.07 -13.51
C GLU A 355 -3.42 -7.33 -13.78
N GLY A 356 -3.75 -8.29 -14.66
CA GLY A 356 -5.12 -8.65 -14.97
C GLY A 356 -5.95 -9.15 -13.77
N PHE A 357 -5.31 -9.88 -12.84
CA PHE A 357 -5.98 -10.32 -11.60
C PHE A 357 -6.23 -9.17 -10.64
N VAL A 358 -5.24 -8.27 -10.50
CA VAL A 358 -5.35 -7.06 -9.67
C VAL A 358 -6.46 -6.17 -10.21
N THR A 359 -6.46 -5.91 -11.52
CA THR A 359 -7.48 -5.11 -12.21
C THR A 359 -8.87 -5.69 -12.02
N ALA A 360 -9.05 -6.98 -12.29
CA ALA A 360 -10.34 -7.64 -12.15
C ALA A 360 -10.87 -7.58 -10.71
N TYR A 361 -9.99 -7.68 -9.73
CA TYR A 361 -10.39 -7.56 -8.32
C TYR A 361 -10.76 -6.13 -7.95
N LEU A 362 -9.96 -5.13 -8.32
CA LEU A 362 -10.26 -3.71 -8.05
C LEU A 362 -11.58 -3.28 -8.70
N GLN A 363 -11.90 -3.78 -9.89
CA GLN A 363 -13.17 -3.52 -10.57
C GLN A 363 -14.37 -4.22 -9.91
N SER A 364 -14.14 -5.22 -9.07
CA SER A 364 -15.20 -5.95 -8.37
C SER A 364 -15.55 -5.37 -7.00
N LEU A 365 -14.75 -4.40 -6.50
CA LEU A 365 -14.98 -3.69 -5.23
C LEU A 365 -16.03 -2.59 -5.42
#